data_52a1a908808df025077a765b71282be0
#
_entry.id   52a1a908808df025077a765b71282be0
#
_cell.length_a   1.000
_cell.length_b   1.000
_cell.length_c   1.000
_cell.angle_alpha   90.00
_cell.angle_beta   90.00
_cell.angle_gamma   90.00
#
_symmetry.space_group_name_H-M   'P 1'
#
loop_
_entity.id
_entity.type
_entity.pdbx_description
1 polymer ?
#
loop_
_entity_poly.entity_id
_entity_poly.type
_entity_poly.pdbx_seq_one_letter_code
_entity_poly.pdbx_strand_id
1 'polypeptide(L)'
;MSIDFLYLNEKDMIESGVMDAGGCIEAMRETMSLFGKKDFLLGGPKADEHGLQINFPATSDIEGFPLDDGPDRRFNAMPAYLGGKYHIAGQKFYGSNNHNLKKGLPRSDRKSVV
;
A
#
# COMPACT_ATOMS: atom_id res chain seq x y z
N MET A 1 18.61 -11.93 -20.45
CA MET A 1 17.91 -10.64 -20.23
C MET A 1 17.99 -10.37 -18.74
N SER A 2 18.62 -9.27 -18.31
CA SER A 2 18.56 -8.82 -16.92
C SER A 2 17.35 -7.88 -16.76
N ILE A 3 16.64 -8.03 -15.66
CA ILE A 3 15.58 -7.08 -15.26
C ILE A 3 16.17 -6.25 -14.14
N ASP A 4 16.34 -4.96 -14.39
CA ASP A 4 16.80 -4.01 -13.39
C ASP A 4 15.58 -3.40 -12.69
N PHE A 5 15.65 -3.24 -11.37
CA PHE A 5 14.65 -2.49 -10.65
C PHE A 5 15.34 -1.43 -9.76
N LEU A 6 14.68 -0.29 -9.60
CA LEU A 6 15.16 0.79 -8.76
C LEU A 6 14.60 0.63 -7.35
N TYR A 7 15.50 0.53 -6.36
CA TYR A 7 15.15 0.63 -4.95
C TYR A 7 15.59 1.98 -4.40
N LEU A 8 14.65 2.71 -3.80
CA LEU A 8 14.92 3.98 -3.12
C LEU A 8 14.87 3.77 -1.61
N ASN A 9 15.97 4.01 -0.91
CA ASN A 9 16.01 4.04 0.54
C ASN A 9 15.50 5.39 1.08
N GLU A 10 15.47 5.57 2.39
CA GLU A 10 14.98 6.81 3.02
C GLU A 10 15.77 8.05 2.56
N LYS A 11 17.08 7.94 2.44
CA LYS A 11 17.92 9.04 1.99
C LYS A 11 17.60 9.44 0.54
N ASP A 12 17.47 8.46 -0.34
CA ASP A 12 17.10 8.68 -1.74
C ASP A 12 15.72 9.36 -1.85
N MET A 13 14.77 8.95 -1.01
CA MET A 13 13.44 9.56 -0.94
C MET A 13 13.50 11.02 -0.49
N ILE A 14 14.30 11.33 0.52
CA ILE A 14 14.49 12.71 1.00
C ILE A 14 15.16 13.56 -0.09
N GLU A 15 16.22 13.06 -0.72
CA GLU A 15 16.93 13.74 -1.80
C GLU A 15 16.04 13.97 -3.03
N SER A 16 15.08 13.09 -3.30
CA SER A 16 14.11 13.27 -4.39
C SER A 16 12.95 14.22 -4.07
N GLY A 17 12.96 14.86 -2.89
CA GLY A 17 12.05 15.95 -2.57
C GLY A 17 10.79 15.52 -1.82
N VAL A 18 10.75 14.31 -1.21
CA VAL A 18 9.58 13.86 -0.43
C VAL A 18 9.22 14.77 0.75
N MET A 19 10.17 15.60 1.21
CA MET A 19 9.98 16.58 2.29
C MET A 19 9.59 17.99 1.78
N ASP A 20 9.47 18.19 0.48
CA ASP A 20 8.97 19.43 -0.10
C ASP A 20 7.45 19.52 0.07
N ALA A 21 7.02 20.26 1.11
CA ALA A 21 5.61 20.42 1.41
C ALA A 21 4.84 21.16 0.29
N GLY A 22 5.48 22.12 -0.39
CA GLY A 22 4.88 22.85 -1.50
C GLY A 22 4.60 21.92 -2.68
N GLY A 23 5.60 21.17 -3.10
CA GLY A 23 5.46 20.16 -4.15
C GLY A 23 4.45 19.08 -3.82
N CYS A 24 4.38 18.62 -2.57
CA CYS A 24 3.39 17.65 -2.11
C CYS A 24 1.95 18.21 -2.22
N ILE A 25 1.72 19.46 -1.84
CA ILE A 25 0.40 20.09 -1.95
C ILE A 25 -0.03 20.19 -3.41
N GLU A 26 0.84 20.61 -4.31
CA GLU A 26 0.52 20.68 -5.73
C GLU A 26 0.25 19.30 -6.34
N ALA A 27 1.06 18.28 -6.01
CA ALA A 27 0.83 16.91 -6.43
C ALA A 27 -0.52 16.37 -5.95
N MET A 28 -0.88 16.64 -4.70
CA MET A 28 -2.19 16.23 -4.15
C MET A 28 -3.35 16.97 -4.82
N ARG A 29 -3.22 18.27 -5.08
CA ARG A 29 -4.24 19.03 -5.80
C ARG A 29 -4.50 18.46 -7.18
N GLU A 30 -3.45 18.15 -7.90
CA GLU A 30 -3.55 17.53 -9.22
C GLU A 30 -4.15 16.14 -9.16
N THR A 31 -3.71 15.31 -8.22
CA THR A 31 -4.26 13.96 -7.99
C THR A 31 -5.77 14.02 -7.69
N MET A 32 -6.21 14.94 -6.85
CA MET A 32 -7.64 15.14 -6.56
C MET A 32 -8.42 15.63 -7.78
N SER A 33 -7.80 16.44 -8.63
CA SER A 33 -8.41 16.83 -9.91
C SER A 33 -8.60 15.63 -10.85
N LEU A 34 -7.60 14.76 -10.96
CA LEU A 34 -7.69 13.53 -11.75
C LEU A 34 -8.73 12.57 -11.17
N PHE A 35 -8.80 12.47 -9.85
CA PHE A 35 -9.84 11.70 -9.16
C PHE A 35 -11.24 12.20 -9.50
N GLY A 36 -11.45 13.51 -9.45
CA GLY A 36 -12.72 14.13 -9.86
C GLY A 36 -13.09 13.91 -11.34
N LYS A 37 -12.10 13.79 -12.21
CA LYS A 37 -12.28 13.48 -13.64
C LYS A 37 -12.41 11.98 -13.92
N LYS A 38 -12.26 11.13 -12.91
CA LYS A 38 -12.22 9.66 -13.02
C LYS A 38 -11.06 9.15 -13.89
N ASP A 39 -9.96 9.90 -13.95
CA ASP A 39 -8.74 9.51 -14.66
C ASP A 39 -7.79 8.75 -13.72
N PHE A 40 -8.31 7.66 -13.17
CA PHE A 40 -7.61 6.72 -12.29
C PHE A 40 -8.29 5.36 -12.33
N LEU A 41 -7.57 4.32 -11.89
CA LEU A 41 -8.12 2.99 -11.64
C LEU A 41 -7.65 2.51 -10.27
N LEU A 42 -8.51 1.79 -9.57
CA LEU A 42 -8.17 1.07 -8.35
C LEU A 42 -8.15 -0.44 -8.60
N GLY A 43 -7.93 -1.24 -7.56
CA GLY A 43 -7.96 -2.69 -7.65
C GLY A 43 -9.35 -3.27 -7.91
N GLY A 44 -9.38 -4.60 -8.10
CA GLY A 44 -10.58 -5.35 -8.30
C GLY A 44 -11.11 -5.36 -9.75
N PRO A 45 -12.07 -6.24 -10.04
CA PRO A 45 -12.57 -6.44 -11.40
C PRO A 45 -13.33 -5.24 -11.98
N LYS A 46 -13.81 -4.34 -11.12
CA LYS A 46 -14.47 -3.09 -11.51
C LYS A 46 -13.57 -1.87 -11.46
N ALA A 47 -12.28 -2.08 -11.05
CA ALA A 47 -11.29 -1.01 -10.88
C ALA A 47 -11.69 0.08 -9.86
N ASP A 48 -12.50 -0.27 -8.87
CA ASP A 48 -13.04 0.62 -7.84
C ASP A 48 -12.77 0.15 -6.40
N GLU A 49 -12.05 -0.95 -6.21
CA GLU A 49 -11.72 -1.49 -4.90
C GLU A 49 -10.48 -0.80 -4.33
N HIS A 50 -10.66 -0.14 -3.18
CA HIS A 50 -9.57 0.57 -2.51
C HIS A 50 -8.44 -0.34 -2.02
N GLY A 51 -8.74 -1.59 -1.67
CA GLY A 51 -7.74 -2.55 -1.22
C GLY A 51 -8.22 -3.98 -1.28
N LEU A 52 -7.31 -4.86 -1.68
CA LEU A 52 -7.50 -6.30 -1.68
C LEU A 52 -6.89 -6.87 -0.41
N GLN A 53 -7.68 -7.58 0.40
CA GLN A 53 -7.27 -8.03 1.72
C GLN A 53 -7.25 -9.55 1.82
N ILE A 54 -6.25 -10.05 2.55
CA ILE A 54 -6.27 -11.39 3.12
C ILE A 54 -6.60 -11.22 4.61
N ASN A 55 -7.77 -11.68 5.01
CA ASN A 55 -8.21 -11.75 6.40
C ASN A 55 -8.04 -13.18 6.90
N PHE A 56 -7.63 -13.33 8.15
CA PHE A 56 -7.47 -14.65 8.75
C PHE A 56 -8.79 -15.11 9.39
N PRO A 57 -9.12 -16.41 9.32
CA PRO A 57 -10.34 -16.93 9.92
C PRO A 57 -10.24 -17.00 11.46
N ALA A 58 -11.38 -16.98 12.12
CA ALA A 58 -11.44 -17.14 13.58
C ALA A 58 -11.08 -18.57 14.03
N THR A 59 -11.33 -19.57 13.17
CA THR A 59 -11.05 -20.99 13.44
C THR A 59 -10.53 -21.68 12.19
N SER A 60 -9.77 -22.77 12.37
CA SER A 60 -9.30 -23.62 11.28
C SER A 60 -9.11 -25.05 11.80
N ASP A 61 -9.44 -26.04 10.97
CA ASP A 61 -9.15 -27.46 11.23
C ASP A 61 -7.71 -27.86 10.83
N ILE A 62 -6.96 -26.93 10.26
CA ILE A 62 -5.57 -27.15 9.87
C ILE A 62 -4.66 -26.77 11.04
N GLU A 63 -3.88 -27.75 11.53
CA GLU A 63 -2.91 -27.51 12.60
C GLU A 63 -1.87 -26.45 12.18
N GLY A 64 -1.66 -25.45 13.07
CA GLY A 64 -0.72 -24.36 12.80
C GLY A 64 -1.21 -23.30 11.81
N PHE A 65 -2.45 -23.41 11.31
CA PHE A 65 -3.00 -22.38 10.43
C PHE A 65 -3.12 -21.05 11.17
N PRO A 66 -2.68 -19.93 10.57
CA PRO A 66 -2.77 -18.63 11.22
C PRO A 66 -4.23 -18.19 11.37
N LEU A 67 -4.62 -17.88 12.60
CA LEU A 67 -5.97 -17.43 12.93
C LEU A 67 -6.02 -15.92 13.14
N ASP A 68 -7.22 -15.37 13.10
CA ASP A 68 -7.50 -14.01 13.55
C ASP A 68 -7.32 -13.95 15.08
N ASP A 69 -6.14 -13.48 15.53
CA ASP A 69 -5.77 -13.37 16.94
C ASP A 69 -5.90 -11.94 17.48
N GLY A 70 -6.63 -11.11 16.81
CA GLY A 70 -6.87 -9.76 17.27
C GLY A 70 -7.28 -8.77 16.18
N PRO A 71 -7.67 -7.56 16.60
CA PRO A 71 -8.14 -6.57 15.67
C PRO A 71 -7.03 -6.19 14.68
N ASP A 72 -7.42 -6.01 13.44
CA ASP A 72 -6.57 -5.52 12.36
C ASP A 72 -5.44 -6.49 11.95
N ARG A 73 -5.65 -7.81 12.11
CA ARG A 73 -4.74 -8.81 11.55
C ARG A 73 -5.09 -9.10 10.11
N ARG A 74 -4.30 -8.56 9.20
CA ARG A 74 -4.52 -8.69 7.75
C ARG A 74 -3.29 -8.40 6.93
N PHE A 75 -3.30 -8.85 5.68
CA PHE A 75 -2.46 -8.29 4.62
C PHE A 75 -3.33 -7.51 3.65
N ASN A 76 -2.81 -6.38 3.18
CA ASN A 76 -3.55 -5.50 2.29
C ASN A 76 -2.66 -5.08 1.10
N ALA A 77 -3.17 -5.26 -0.11
CA ALA A 77 -2.59 -4.79 -1.34
C ALA A 77 -3.51 -3.71 -1.93
N MET A 78 -2.94 -2.57 -2.29
CA MET A 78 -3.66 -1.40 -2.79
C MET A 78 -3.08 -0.99 -4.14
N PRO A 79 -3.39 -1.74 -5.21
CA PRO A 79 -2.98 -1.37 -6.55
C PRO A 79 -3.77 -0.16 -7.02
N ALA A 80 -3.11 0.71 -7.78
CA ALA A 80 -3.75 1.87 -8.38
C ALA A 80 -3.02 2.29 -9.66
N TYR A 81 -3.75 2.91 -10.57
CA TYR A 81 -3.23 3.65 -11.69
C TYR A 81 -3.69 5.10 -11.57
N LEU A 82 -2.82 6.03 -11.88
CA LEU A 82 -3.10 7.46 -11.95
C LEU A 82 -2.77 7.98 -13.34
N GLY A 83 -3.72 8.65 -13.96
CA GLY A 83 -3.62 9.20 -15.31
C GLY A 83 -2.93 10.56 -15.38
N GLY A 84 -3.40 11.41 -16.28
CA GLY A 84 -2.84 12.73 -16.53
C GLY A 84 -1.35 12.66 -16.92
N LYS A 85 -0.57 13.61 -16.45
CA LYS A 85 0.89 13.64 -16.71
C LYS A 85 1.66 12.51 -16.02
N TYR A 86 1.07 11.90 -14.99
CA TYR A 86 1.75 10.83 -14.25
C TYR A 86 1.77 9.52 -15.03
N HIS A 87 0.65 9.12 -15.61
CA HIS A 87 0.53 7.91 -16.42
C HIS A 87 1.27 6.71 -15.81
N ILE A 88 1.01 6.45 -14.52
CA ILE A 88 1.76 5.50 -13.71
C ILE A 88 0.84 4.53 -12.98
N ALA A 89 1.25 3.27 -12.88
CA ALA A 89 0.64 2.28 -12.01
C ALA A 89 1.59 1.93 -10.87
N GLY A 90 1.03 1.61 -9.72
CA GLY A 90 1.79 1.21 -8.56
C GLY A 90 0.94 0.48 -7.55
N GLN A 91 1.56 0.01 -6.48
CA GLN A 91 0.85 -0.59 -5.36
C GLN A 91 1.50 -0.27 -4.03
N LYS A 92 0.66 -0.13 -3.01
CA LYS A 92 1.06 -0.17 -1.61
C LYS A 92 0.70 -1.55 -1.06
N PHE A 93 1.65 -2.19 -0.42
CA PHE A 93 1.44 -3.48 0.25
C PHE A 93 1.89 -3.39 1.71
N TYR A 94 1.10 -3.92 2.64
CA TYR A 94 1.48 -3.96 4.05
C TYR A 94 0.74 -5.05 4.82
N GLY A 95 1.41 -5.56 5.86
CA GLY A 95 0.78 -6.37 6.90
C GLY A 95 0.41 -5.50 8.10
N SER A 96 -0.63 -5.89 8.84
CA SER A 96 -1.05 -5.23 10.07
C SER A 96 -1.50 -6.27 11.10
N ASN A 97 -1.12 -6.07 12.36
CA ASN A 97 -1.59 -6.84 13.50
C ASN A 97 -1.38 -6.04 14.79
N ASN A 98 -2.48 -5.64 15.43
CA ASN A 98 -2.42 -4.89 16.69
C ASN A 98 -1.79 -5.68 17.85
N HIS A 99 -1.81 -7.01 17.83
CA HIS A 99 -1.14 -7.83 18.83
C HIS A 99 0.39 -7.74 18.79
N ASN A 100 0.96 -7.27 17.69
CA ASN A 100 2.40 -7.02 17.61
C ASN A 100 2.87 -6.03 18.68
N LEU A 101 2.06 -5.04 19.02
CA LEU A 101 2.39 -4.04 20.04
C LEU A 101 2.63 -4.68 21.42
N LYS A 102 1.88 -5.74 21.76
CA LYS A 102 2.07 -6.50 23.01
C LYS A 102 3.39 -7.26 23.05
N LYS A 103 3.99 -7.49 21.90
CA LYS A 103 5.28 -8.18 21.72
C LYS A 103 6.44 -7.19 21.49
N GLY A 104 6.20 -5.88 21.63
CA GLY A 104 7.19 -4.84 21.33
C GLY A 104 7.51 -4.69 19.84
N LEU A 105 6.67 -5.23 18.96
CA LEU A 105 6.82 -5.15 17.50
C LEU A 105 5.92 -4.05 16.94
N PRO A 106 6.28 -3.44 15.79
CA PRO A 106 5.41 -2.49 15.12
C PRO A 106 4.07 -3.14 14.74
N ARG A 107 2.96 -2.39 14.86
CA ARG A 107 1.64 -2.83 14.40
C ARG A 107 1.65 -3.21 12.92
N SER A 108 2.30 -2.40 12.10
CA SER A 108 2.38 -2.60 10.65
C SER A 108 3.84 -2.72 10.23
N ASP A 109 4.15 -3.76 9.51
CA ASP A 109 5.43 -3.86 8.81
C ASP A 109 5.24 -3.30 7.40
N ARG A 110 5.93 -2.21 7.11
CA ARG A 110 5.94 -1.56 5.80
C ARG A 110 7.09 -2.08 4.94
N LYS A 111 7.30 -3.35 4.89
CA LYS A 111 8.16 -3.90 3.86
C LYS A 111 7.37 -3.93 2.58
N SER A 112 7.60 -2.95 1.74
CA SER A 112 7.29 -3.07 0.32
C SER A 112 8.21 -4.15 -0.22
N VAL A 113 7.75 -5.38 -0.25
CA VAL A 113 8.37 -6.41 -1.07
C VAL A 113 7.86 -6.17 -2.47
N VAL A 114 8.70 -5.57 -3.26
CA VAL A 114 8.54 -5.50 -4.70
C VAL A 114 9.24 -6.69 -5.30
#